data_e96a4f299e8e6e9438f53c62e34904d0
#
_entry.id   e96a4f299e8e6e9438f53c62e34904d0
#
_cell.length_a   1.000
_cell.length_b   1.000
_cell.length_c   1.000
_cell.angle_alpha   90.00
_cell.angle_beta   90.00
_cell.angle_gamma   90.00
#
_symmetry.space_group_name_H-M   'P 1'
#
loop_
_entity.id
_entity.type
_entity.pdbx_description
1 polymer ?
#
loop_
_entity_poly.entity_id
_entity_poly.type
_entity_poly.pdbx_seq_one_letter_code
_entity_poly.pdbx_strand_id
1 'polypeptide(L)'
;PSEITAMAKAFGQAVHLAREAGMDAVEIHAGHGYLISQFLSPYTNHRKDEYGGSLHNRMRFMKMCMDEVMKAAGQDMAVLVKMNMRDGFKGGMELDETLEVARTLQDECGAHALILSGGFVSRAPMYVMRGSMPIHTMTHYMPFGWLPLGVKMAGRFMIPSEPFKEAYFLEDALKFRAALKMPLVYVGGLTSREKIDEVLNDGFEFVS
;
A
#
# COMPACT_ATOMS: atom_id res chain seq x y z
N PRO A 1 23.10 5.87 3.71
CA PRO A 1 22.83 6.36 2.35
C PRO A 1 23.13 5.33 1.26
N SER A 2 24.32 4.68 1.28
CA SER A 2 24.72 3.70 0.25
C SER A 2 23.76 2.50 0.14
N GLU A 3 23.28 1.96 1.27
CA GLU A 3 22.31 0.85 1.31
C GLU A 3 20.95 1.28 0.76
N ILE A 4 20.48 2.51 1.05
CA ILE A 4 19.23 3.05 0.52
C ILE A 4 19.31 3.14 -1.00
N THR A 5 20.43 3.67 -1.54
CA THR A 5 20.65 3.74 -2.98
C THR A 5 20.73 2.36 -3.62
N ALA A 6 21.42 1.41 -2.97
CA ALA A 6 21.50 0.02 -3.46
C ALA A 6 20.11 -0.63 -3.50
N MET A 7 19.28 -0.38 -2.49
CA MET A 7 17.92 -0.89 -2.43
C MET A 7 17.03 -0.30 -3.53
N ALA A 8 17.10 1.01 -3.78
CA ALA A 8 16.38 1.63 -4.88
C ALA A 8 16.76 1.03 -6.25
N LYS A 9 18.07 0.80 -6.48
CA LYS A 9 18.55 0.11 -7.70
C LYS A 9 18.03 -1.32 -7.81
N ALA A 10 17.85 -2.03 -6.69
CA ALA A 10 17.32 -3.39 -6.71
C ALA A 10 15.87 -3.45 -7.22
N PHE A 11 15.04 -2.40 -6.97
CA PHE A 11 13.72 -2.28 -7.59
C PHE A 11 13.83 -2.21 -9.12
N GLY A 12 14.74 -1.39 -9.66
CA GLY A 12 14.97 -1.31 -11.11
C GLY A 12 15.47 -2.64 -11.69
N GLN A 13 16.37 -3.33 -10.99
CA GLN A 13 16.84 -4.66 -11.41
C GLN A 13 15.71 -5.69 -11.47
N ALA A 14 14.80 -5.69 -10.48
CA ALA A 14 13.64 -6.57 -10.48
C ALA A 14 12.71 -6.30 -11.67
N VAL A 15 12.49 -5.04 -12.01
CA VAL A 15 11.68 -4.65 -13.19
C VAL A 15 12.37 -5.09 -14.49
N HIS A 16 13.68 -4.92 -14.59
CA HIS A 16 14.45 -5.40 -15.76
C HIS A 16 14.27 -6.92 -15.96
N LEU A 17 14.38 -7.71 -14.89
CA LEU A 17 14.16 -9.16 -14.95
C LEU A 17 12.71 -9.52 -15.33
N ALA A 18 11.72 -8.78 -14.82
CA ALA A 18 10.32 -8.98 -15.22
C ALA A 18 10.12 -8.71 -16.72
N ARG A 19 10.74 -7.66 -17.24
CA ARG A 19 10.71 -7.32 -18.67
C ARG A 19 11.40 -8.38 -19.52
N GLU A 20 12.56 -8.89 -19.12
CA GLU A 20 13.22 -10.01 -19.81
C GLU A 20 12.40 -11.30 -19.80
N ALA A 21 11.60 -11.51 -18.75
CA ALA A 21 10.65 -12.61 -18.67
C ALA A 21 9.39 -12.44 -19.52
N GLY A 22 9.24 -11.29 -20.22
CA GLY A 22 8.10 -11.02 -21.10
C GLY A 22 6.83 -10.55 -20.37
N MET A 23 6.96 -9.96 -19.18
CA MET A 23 5.82 -9.38 -18.45
C MET A 23 5.43 -8.02 -19.06
N ASP A 24 4.14 -7.75 -19.19
CA ASP A 24 3.59 -6.50 -19.73
C ASP A 24 3.48 -5.39 -18.70
N ALA A 25 3.45 -5.74 -17.40
CA ALA A 25 3.28 -4.80 -16.31
C ALA A 25 3.97 -5.26 -15.02
N VAL A 26 4.27 -4.30 -14.14
CA VAL A 26 4.72 -4.53 -12.77
C VAL A 26 3.91 -3.71 -11.78
N GLU A 27 3.70 -4.26 -10.59
CA GLU A 27 3.11 -3.54 -9.46
C GLU A 27 4.20 -3.27 -8.41
N ILE A 28 4.45 -1.99 -8.14
CA ILE A 28 5.35 -1.55 -7.07
C ILE A 28 4.55 -1.45 -5.77
N HIS A 29 4.94 -2.24 -4.78
CA HIS A 29 4.24 -2.26 -3.51
C HIS A 29 4.73 -1.18 -2.55
N ALA A 30 3.98 -0.08 -2.45
CA ALA A 30 4.26 1.07 -1.58
C ALA A 30 3.31 1.18 -0.38
N GLY A 31 2.59 0.11 -0.04
CA GLY A 31 1.60 0.06 1.03
C GLY A 31 1.89 -0.97 2.12
N HIS A 32 0.92 -1.15 3.01
CA HIS A 32 0.76 -2.22 4.00
C HIS A 32 1.90 -2.40 5.02
N GLY A 33 2.78 -1.38 5.19
CA GLY A 33 3.91 -1.45 6.10
C GLY A 33 5.13 -2.19 5.54
N TYR A 34 5.20 -2.41 4.21
CA TYR A 34 6.41 -2.90 3.56
C TYR A 34 7.40 -1.76 3.30
N LEU A 35 8.54 -2.04 2.72
CA LEU A 35 9.72 -1.18 2.74
C LEU A 35 9.43 0.29 2.34
N ILE A 36 8.80 0.54 1.19
CA ILE A 36 8.48 1.92 0.77
C ILE A 36 7.49 2.56 1.75
N SER A 37 6.45 1.83 2.16
CA SER A 37 5.47 2.29 3.16
C SER A 37 6.14 2.63 4.50
N GLN A 38 7.17 1.88 4.92
CA GLN A 38 7.92 2.16 6.15
C GLN A 38 8.72 3.46 6.08
N PHE A 39 9.21 3.84 4.90
CA PHE A 39 9.83 5.16 4.71
C PHE A 39 8.80 6.28 4.69
N LEU A 40 7.63 6.05 4.13
CA LEU A 40 6.55 7.04 4.04
C LEU A 40 5.89 7.31 5.40
N SER A 41 5.60 6.26 6.17
CA SER A 41 4.85 6.36 7.43
C SER A 41 5.66 7.03 8.54
N PRO A 42 5.13 8.07 9.21
CA PRO A 42 5.78 8.68 10.37
C PRO A 42 5.86 7.73 11.57
N TYR A 43 5.02 6.68 11.58
CA TYR A 43 5.04 5.66 12.63
C TYR A 43 6.31 4.80 12.62
N THR A 44 6.86 4.51 11.45
CA THR A 44 8.07 3.67 11.31
C THR A 44 9.30 4.48 10.99
N ASN A 45 9.15 5.62 10.30
CA ASN A 45 10.26 6.45 9.90
C ASN A 45 10.59 7.51 10.95
N HIS A 46 11.48 7.16 11.88
CA HIS A 46 12.00 8.07 12.91
C HIS A 46 13.34 8.71 12.55
N ARG A 47 13.75 8.65 11.28
CA ARG A 47 15.01 9.22 10.79
C ARG A 47 15.02 10.73 10.93
N LYS A 48 16.23 11.28 11.15
CA LYS A 48 16.47 12.73 11.26
C LYS A 48 17.36 13.27 10.16
N ASP A 49 17.67 12.42 9.18
CA ASP A 49 18.40 12.77 7.98
C ASP A 49 17.45 13.15 6.82
N GLU A 50 17.99 13.28 5.62
CA GLU A 50 17.29 13.63 4.40
C GLU A 50 16.19 12.65 3.96
N TYR A 51 16.06 11.49 4.63
CA TYR A 51 15.03 10.46 4.37
C TYR A 51 13.92 10.45 5.43
N GLY A 52 13.92 11.37 6.40
CA GLY A 52 12.95 11.37 7.50
C GLY A 52 12.49 12.76 7.90
N GLY A 53 11.58 12.82 8.87
CA GLY A 53 10.96 14.06 9.33
C GLY A 53 9.82 14.51 8.42
N SER A 54 9.99 15.52 7.57
CA SER A 54 8.94 16.04 6.68
C SER A 54 8.47 14.99 5.68
N LEU A 55 7.22 15.11 5.21
CA LEU A 55 6.69 14.23 4.16
C LEU A 55 7.57 14.25 2.90
N HIS A 56 8.04 15.41 2.50
CA HIS A 56 8.99 15.56 1.38
C HIS A 56 10.22 14.65 1.53
N ASN A 57 10.82 14.61 2.71
CA ASN A 57 11.98 13.75 2.98
C ASN A 57 11.59 12.26 3.02
N ARG A 58 10.44 11.94 3.62
CA ARG A 58 9.92 10.55 3.68
C ARG A 58 9.60 9.98 2.31
N MET A 59 9.19 10.82 1.34
CA MET A 59 8.96 10.43 -0.05
C MET A 59 10.25 10.21 -0.85
N ARG A 60 11.40 10.68 -0.40
CA ARG A 60 12.67 10.60 -1.15
C ARG A 60 13.02 9.17 -1.59
N PHE A 61 12.91 8.20 -0.70
CA PHE A 61 13.20 6.81 -1.04
C PHE A 61 12.23 6.25 -2.10
N MET A 62 10.94 6.53 -1.97
CA MET A 62 9.93 6.17 -2.98
C MET A 62 10.29 6.76 -4.35
N LYS A 63 10.63 8.04 -4.42
CA LYS A 63 11.03 8.71 -5.67
C LYS A 63 12.27 8.04 -6.28
N MET A 64 13.29 7.73 -5.47
CA MET A 64 14.48 7.00 -5.94
C MET A 64 14.13 5.61 -6.50
N CYS A 65 13.23 4.86 -5.84
CA CYS A 65 12.77 3.58 -6.35
C CYS A 65 12.04 3.75 -7.69
N MET A 66 11.13 4.71 -7.78
CA MET A 66 10.37 4.97 -9.01
C MET A 66 11.27 5.41 -10.16
N ASP A 67 12.29 6.23 -9.92
CA ASP A 67 13.28 6.61 -10.95
C ASP A 67 13.98 5.38 -11.56
N GLU A 68 14.43 4.43 -10.74
CA GLU A 68 15.07 3.21 -11.21
C GLU A 68 14.08 2.26 -11.90
N VAL A 69 12.86 2.17 -11.38
CA VAL A 69 11.76 1.37 -11.95
C VAL A 69 11.38 1.89 -13.33
N MET A 70 11.13 3.18 -13.48
CA MET A 70 10.71 3.78 -14.76
C MET A 70 11.80 3.67 -15.82
N LYS A 71 13.08 3.84 -15.45
CA LYS A 71 14.22 3.59 -16.35
C LYS A 71 14.24 2.16 -16.87
N ALA A 72 14.00 1.18 -15.99
CA ALA A 72 14.03 -0.25 -16.36
C ALA A 72 12.78 -0.68 -17.16
N ALA A 73 11.61 -0.13 -16.84
CA ALA A 73 10.35 -0.40 -17.54
C ALA A 73 10.37 0.09 -19.00
N GLY A 74 11.02 1.22 -19.26
CA GLY A 74 11.03 1.83 -20.59
C GLY A 74 9.65 2.29 -21.02
N GLN A 75 9.31 2.14 -22.29
CA GLN A 75 8.02 2.57 -22.86
C GLN A 75 7.03 1.42 -23.07
N ASP A 76 7.48 0.19 -22.93
CA ASP A 76 6.72 -1.01 -23.33
C ASP A 76 6.09 -1.74 -22.13
N MET A 77 6.41 -1.34 -20.90
CA MET A 77 5.91 -1.98 -19.68
C MET A 77 5.10 -1.01 -18.82
N ALA A 78 3.92 -1.40 -18.41
CA ALA A 78 3.11 -0.61 -17.50
C ALA A 78 3.65 -0.71 -16.05
N VAL A 79 3.68 0.42 -15.34
CA VAL A 79 4.10 0.51 -13.94
C VAL A 79 2.93 0.98 -13.09
N LEU A 80 2.40 0.09 -12.27
CA LEU A 80 1.35 0.36 -11.32
C LEU A 80 1.96 0.51 -9.91
N VAL A 81 1.37 1.35 -9.07
CA VAL A 81 1.81 1.49 -7.68
C VAL A 81 0.65 1.21 -6.74
N LYS A 82 0.81 0.20 -5.87
CA LYS A 82 -0.13 -0.04 -4.79
C LYS A 82 0.28 0.74 -3.56
N MET A 83 -0.62 1.61 -3.08
CA MET A 83 -0.35 2.47 -1.93
C MET A 83 -1.48 2.44 -0.90
N ASN A 84 -1.16 2.85 0.32
CA ASN A 84 -2.16 3.09 1.35
C ASN A 84 -2.84 4.45 1.13
N MET A 85 -4.17 4.48 1.24
CA MET A 85 -4.93 5.72 1.44
C MET A 85 -4.86 6.18 2.90
N ARG A 86 -4.75 5.23 3.84
CA ARG A 86 -4.46 5.44 5.27
C ARG A 86 -3.73 4.23 5.82
N ASP A 87 -2.90 4.43 6.84
CA ASP A 87 -2.28 3.31 7.57
C ASP A 87 -3.28 2.60 8.50
N GLY A 88 -4.40 3.25 8.86
CA GLY A 88 -5.50 2.64 9.61
C GLY A 88 -5.31 2.62 11.12
N PHE A 89 -4.40 3.43 11.66
CA PHE A 89 -4.19 3.58 13.11
C PHE A 89 -3.59 4.94 13.44
N LYS A 90 -3.74 5.36 14.69
CA LYS A 90 -3.26 6.65 15.18
C LYS A 90 -1.72 6.75 15.08
N GLY A 91 -1.25 7.80 14.43
CA GLY A 91 0.18 8.08 14.23
C GLY A 91 0.76 7.48 12.95
N GLY A 92 -0.03 6.77 12.16
CA GLY A 92 0.29 6.42 10.77
C GLY A 92 -0.03 7.55 9.80
N MET A 93 0.12 7.29 8.50
CA MET A 93 -0.26 8.23 7.45
C MET A 93 -1.78 8.38 7.35
N GLU A 94 -2.21 9.61 7.13
CA GLU A 94 -3.61 9.98 6.91
C GLU A 94 -3.81 10.55 5.49
N LEU A 95 -5.07 10.77 5.10
CA LEU A 95 -5.46 11.15 3.73
C LEU A 95 -4.70 12.34 3.16
N ASP A 96 -4.46 13.37 3.95
CA ASP A 96 -3.81 14.60 3.46
C ASP A 96 -2.40 14.30 2.94
N GLU A 97 -1.62 13.54 3.72
CA GLU A 97 -0.27 13.14 3.33
C GLU A 97 -0.29 12.14 2.16
N THR A 98 -1.21 11.17 2.17
CA THR A 98 -1.26 10.14 1.12
C THR A 98 -1.77 10.67 -0.21
N LEU A 99 -2.64 11.69 -0.22
CA LEU A 99 -3.02 12.42 -1.43
C LEU A 99 -1.83 13.18 -2.03
N GLU A 100 -0.95 13.76 -1.20
CA GLU A 100 0.30 14.38 -1.68
C GLU A 100 1.25 13.34 -2.28
N VAL A 101 1.40 12.18 -1.63
CA VAL A 101 2.16 11.04 -2.18
C VAL A 101 1.60 10.62 -3.54
N ALA A 102 0.28 10.49 -3.66
CA ALA A 102 -0.38 10.08 -4.90
C ALA A 102 -0.17 11.10 -6.04
N ARG A 103 -0.27 12.40 -5.75
CA ARG A 103 0.06 13.45 -6.73
C ARG A 103 1.53 13.39 -7.15
N THR A 104 2.45 13.18 -6.22
CA THR A 104 3.87 12.99 -6.52
C THR A 104 4.10 11.78 -7.44
N LEU A 105 3.41 10.66 -7.19
CA LEU A 105 3.47 9.48 -8.06
C LEU A 105 2.95 9.78 -9.47
N GLN A 106 1.87 10.53 -9.60
CA GLN A 106 1.32 10.96 -10.89
C GLN A 106 2.21 11.97 -11.62
N ASP A 107 2.54 13.08 -10.94
CA ASP A 107 3.05 14.29 -11.60
C ASP A 107 4.59 14.27 -11.74
N GLU A 108 5.29 13.59 -10.83
CA GLU A 108 6.74 13.61 -10.78
C GLU A 108 7.38 12.24 -11.05
N CYS A 109 6.73 11.13 -10.63
CA CYS A 109 7.31 9.79 -10.77
C CYS A 109 6.86 9.05 -12.02
N GLY A 110 5.83 9.52 -12.72
CA GLY A 110 5.35 8.93 -13.97
C GLY A 110 4.68 7.56 -13.81
N ALA A 111 4.12 7.24 -12.66
CA ALA A 111 3.33 6.02 -12.47
C ALA A 111 2.14 6.00 -13.44
N HIS A 112 1.84 4.84 -14.03
CA HIS A 112 0.78 4.70 -15.03
C HIS A 112 -0.61 4.48 -14.43
N ALA A 113 -0.68 3.87 -13.24
CA ALA A 113 -1.91 3.71 -12.47
C ALA A 113 -1.63 3.57 -10.98
N LEU A 114 -2.60 3.90 -10.12
CA LEU A 114 -2.53 3.62 -8.69
C LEU A 114 -3.56 2.58 -8.28
N ILE A 115 -3.14 1.66 -7.43
CA ILE A 115 -3.98 0.68 -6.76
C ILE A 115 -4.21 1.17 -5.33
N LEU A 116 -5.44 1.59 -5.05
CA LEU A 116 -5.80 2.23 -3.79
C LEU A 116 -6.14 1.18 -2.74
N SER A 117 -5.31 1.08 -1.71
CA SER A 117 -5.49 0.17 -0.59
C SER A 117 -5.33 0.89 0.74
N GLY A 118 -5.20 0.18 1.83
CA GLY A 118 -4.97 0.79 3.15
C GLY A 118 -4.58 -0.23 4.20
N GLY A 119 -4.13 0.27 5.34
CA GLY A 119 -3.74 -0.55 6.47
C GLY A 119 -2.24 -0.86 6.55
N PHE A 120 -1.86 -1.46 7.66
CA PHE A 120 -0.48 -1.75 8.02
C PHE A 120 -0.44 -3.14 8.65
N VAL A 121 0.12 -4.13 7.98
CA VAL A 121 -0.02 -5.56 8.34
C VAL A 121 0.43 -5.86 9.77
N SER A 122 1.51 -5.23 10.24
CA SER A 122 2.02 -5.46 11.59
C SER A 122 1.26 -4.72 12.69
N ARG A 123 0.45 -3.69 12.35
CA ARG A 123 -0.22 -2.84 13.34
C ARG A 123 -1.74 -2.84 13.24
N ALA A 124 -2.27 -2.82 12.02
CA ALA A 124 -3.69 -2.75 11.73
C ALA A 124 -4.11 -3.74 10.63
N PRO A 125 -3.86 -5.07 10.80
CA PRO A 125 -4.14 -6.05 9.75
C PRO A 125 -5.64 -6.11 9.43
N MET A 126 -6.51 -5.92 10.41
CA MET A 126 -7.96 -5.98 10.20
C MET A 126 -8.52 -4.75 9.47
N TYR A 127 -7.77 -3.66 9.39
CA TYR A 127 -8.16 -2.51 8.56
C TYR A 127 -8.22 -2.86 7.06
N VAL A 128 -7.34 -3.75 6.59
CA VAL A 128 -7.36 -4.27 5.21
C VAL A 128 -8.30 -5.47 5.08
N MET A 129 -8.14 -6.46 5.98
CA MET A 129 -8.80 -7.77 5.83
C MET A 129 -10.26 -7.74 6.26
N ARG A 130 -10.65 -6.78 7.09
CA ARG A 130 -11.95 -6.69 7.74
C ARG A 130 -12.34 -7.95 8.54
N GLY A 131 -13.41 -7.86 9.33
CA GLY A 131 -13.83 -8.96 10.20
C GLY A 131 -13.00 -9.04 11.48
N SER A 132 -12.81 -10.25 11.99
CA SER A 132 -12.05 -10.52 13.20
C SER A 132 -10.82 -11.38 12.90
N MET A 133 -9.76 -11.16 13.66
CA MET A 133 -8.52 -11.93 13.55
C MET A 133 -8.81 -13.43 13.70
N PRO A 134 -8.35 -14.30 12.78
CA PRO A 134 -8.55 -15.75 12.85
C PRO A 134 -7.61 -16.39 13.89
N ILE A 135 -7.79 -16.04 15.16
CA ILE A 135 -6.91 -16.42 16.28
C ILE A 135 -6.73 -17.93 16.39
N HIS A 136 -7.80 -18.69 16.14
CA HIS A 136 -7.75 -20.15 16.22
C HIS A 136 -6.80 -20.73 15.16
N THR A 137 -6.90 -20.26 13.93
CA THR A 137 -6.03 -20.70 12.83
C THR A 137 -4.58 -20.28 13.07
N MET A 138 -4.37 -19.02 13.47
CA MET A 138 -3.03 -18.50 13.78
C MET A 138 -2.33 -19.30 14.88
N THR A 139 -3.04 -19.61 15.97
CA THR A 139 -2.47 -20.37 17.09
C THR A 139 -2.20 -21.84 16.76
N HIS A 140 -2.84 -22.38 15.72
CA HIS A 140 -2.56 -23.73 15.21
C HIS A 140 -1.15 -23.84 14.60
N TYR A 141 -0.69 -22.80 13.91
CA TYR A 141 0.62 -22.77 13.27
C TYR A 141 1.74 -22.17 14.13
N MET A 142 1.42 -21.73 15.36
CA MET A 142 2.44 -21.25 16.29
C MET A 142 3.22 -22.39 16.92
N PRO A 143 4.52 -22.22 17.22
CA PRO A 143 5.30 -23.20 17.96
C PRO A 143 4.63 -23.54 19.29
N PHE A 144 4.76 -24.78 19.72
CA PHE A 144 4.27 -25.22 21.03
C PHE A 144 4.85 -24.34 22.15
N GLY A 145 4.01 -23.95 23.12
CA GLY A 145 4.44 -23.19 24.28
C GLY A 145 3.33 -22.33 24.88
N TRP A 146 3.71 -21.39 25.74
CA TRP A 146 2.78 -20.46 26.41
C TRP A 146 2.25 -19.36 25.44
N LEU A 147 2.97 -19.06 24.36
CA LEU A 147 2.62 -18.01 23.40
C LEU A 147 1.24 -18.23 22.73
N PRO A 148 0.91 -19.42 22.18
CA PRO A 148 -0.43 -19.70 21.64
C PRO A 148 -1.54 -19.51 22.66
N LEU A 149 -1.30 -19.87 23.92
CA LEU A 149 -2.27 -19.71 25.01
C LEU A 149 -2.52 -18.20 25.31
N GLY A 150 -1.44 -17.42 25.40
CA GLY A 150 -1.53 -15.97 25.56
C GLY A 150 -2.28 -15.29 24.41
N VAL A 151 -2.02 -15.70 23.17
CA VAL A 151 -2.72 -15.17 22.00
C VAL A 151 -4.20 -15.58 22.00
N LYS A 152 -4.56 -16.79 22.41
CA LYS A 152 -5.96 -17.21 22.54
C LYS A 152 -6.72 -16.39 23.59
N MET A 153 -6.06 -16.04 24.69
CA MET A 153 -6.68 -15.29 25.80
C MET A 153 -6.79 -13.78 25.49
N ALA A 154 -5.74 -13.18 24.96
CA ALA A 154 -5.62 -11.72 24.81
C ALA A 154 -5.78 -11.21 23.35
N GLY A 155 -5.67 -12.07 22.35
CA GLY A 155 -5.58 -11.66 20.94
C GLY A 155 -6.76 -10.82 20.45
N ARG A 156 -7.98 -11.10 20.93
CA ARG A 156 -9.19 -10.31 20.59
C ARG A 156 -9.15 -8.87 21.15
N PHE A 157 -8.45 -8.67 22.25
CA PHE A 157 -8.29 -7.34 22.86
C PHE A 157 -7.11 -6.57 22.25
N MET A 158 -6.10 -7.29 21.77
CA MET A 158 -4.90 -6.69 21.17
C MET A 158 -5.11 -6.25 19.71
N ILE A 159 -5.96 -6.97 18.97
CA ILE A 159 -6.26 -6.68 17.56
C ILE A 159 -7.76 -6.50 17.43
N PRO A 160 -8.25 -5.25 17.39
CA PRO A 160 -9.67 -4.95 17.26
C PRO A 160 -10.21 -5.51 15.93
N SER A 161 -11.44 -5.99 15.98
CA SER A 161 -12.16 -6.39 14.77
C SER A 161 -12.66 -5.15 14.03
N GLU A 162 -12.57 -5.19 12.70
CA GLU A 162 -13.12 -4.18 11.81
C GLU A 162 -14.33 -4.77 11.06
N PRO A 163 -15.54 -4.20 11.19
CA PRO A 163 -16.70 -4.76 10.53
C PRO A 163 -16.54 -4.73 9.01
N PHE A 164 -16.95 -5.82 8.35
CA PHE A 164 -17.02 -5.85 6.90
C PHE A 164 -18.26 -5.03 6.45
N LYS A 165 -18.01 -4.15 5.49
CA LYS A 165 -19.03 -3.47 4.69
C LYS A 165 -18.55 -3.54 3.24
N GLU A 166 -19.40 -3.87 2.30
CA GLU A 166 -19.00 -3.89 0.91
C GLU A 166 -18.49 -2.51 0.47
N ALA A 167 -17.47 -2.49 -0.36
CA ALA A 167 -16.78 -1.28 -0.82
C ALA A 167 -16.28 -0.37 0.32
N TYR A 168 -15.73 -0.95 1.38
CA TYR A 168 -15.35 -0.24 2.62
C TYR A 168 -14.30 0.87 2.46
N PHE A 169 -13.61 0.93 1.34
CA PHE A 169 -12.65 2.00 1.02
C PHE A 169 -13.20 3.06 0.06
N LEU A 170 -14.45 2.94 -0.42
CA LEU A 170 -14.97 3.78 -1.49
C LEU A 170 -14.98 5.27 -1.14
N GLU A 171 -15.36 5.62 0.10
CA GLU A 171 -15.40 7.02 0.54
C GLU A 171 -14.03 7.70 0.45
N ASP A 172 -12.96 7.01 0.86
CA ASP A 172 -11.60 7.54 0.75
C ASP A 172 -11.11 7.50 -0.70
N ALA A 173 -11.39 6.42 -1.44
CA ALA A 173 -10.99 6.27 -2.83
C ALA A 173 -11.59 7.36 -3.74
N LEU A 174 -12.82 7.81 -3.50
CA LEU A 174 -13.45 8.91 -4.24
C LEU A 174 -12.69 10.23 -4.06
N LYS A 175 -12.04 10.47 -2.92
CA LYS A 175 -11.19 11.64 -2.71
C LYS A 175 -9.93 11.60 -3.59
N PHE A 176 -9.37 10.38 -3.79
CA PHE A 176 -8.27 10.17 -4.74
C PHE A 176 -8.74 10.37 -6.18
N ARG A 177 -9.93 9.82 -6.53
CA ARG A 177 -10.50 10.01 -7.86
C ARG A 177 -10.70 11.48 -8.19
N ALA A 178 -11.19 12.27 -7.25
CA ALA A 178 -11.38 13.70 -7.43
C ALA A 178 -10.07 14.49 -7.55
N ALA A 179 -8.98 13.99 -6.97
CA ALA A 179 -7.69 14.67 -6.90
C ALA A 179 -6.72 14.30 -8.03
N LEU A 180 -6.93 13.17 -8.72
CA LEU A 180 -6.00 12.58 -9.68
C LEU A 180 -6.65 12.42 -11.05
N LYS A 181 -5.82 12.44 -12.09
CA LYS A 181 -6.25 12.25 -13.50
C LYS A 181 -5.84 10.90 -14.06
N MET A 182 -4.88 10.24 -13.43
CA MET A 182 -4.38 8.93 -13.85
C MET A 182 -5.40 7.82 -13.58
N PRO A 183 -5.28 6.66 -14.25
CA PRO A 183 -6.09 5.49 -13.97
C PRO A 183 -5.97 5.03 -12.51
N LEU A 184 -7.11 4.67 -11.91
CA LEU A 184 -7.19 4.17 -10.54
C LEU A 184 -7.81 2.78 -10.52
N VAL A 185 -7.20 1.88 -9.75
CA VAL A 185 -7.72 0.55 -9.43
C VAL A 185 -8.33 0.60 -8.03
N TYR A 186 -9.61 0.34 -7.93
CA TYR A 186 -10.27 0.23 -6.64
C TYR A 186 -10.04 -1.15 -6.03
N VAL A 187 -9.66 -1.20 -4.76
CA VAL A 187 -9.56 -2.42 -3.93
C VAL A 187 -10.32 -2.18 -2.64
N GLY A 188 -11.19 -3.09 -2.23
CA GLY A 188 -11.89 -2.90 -0.95
C GLY A 188 -13.20 -3.67 -0.80
N GLY A 189 -13.14 -5.01 -0.93
CA GLY A 189 -14.24 -5.91 -0.56
C GLY A 189 -15.46 -5.80 -1.46
N LEU A 190 -15.28 -5.85 -2.77
CA LEU A 190 -16.38 -5.97 -3.73
C LEU A 190 -16.82 -7.44 -3.80
N THR A 191 -18.10 -7.69 -3.60
CA THR A 191 -18.69 -9.03 -3.57
C THR A 191 -19.94 -9.17 -4.45
N SER A 192 -20.57 -8.06 -4.82
CA SER A 192 -21.73 -8.02 -5.69
C SER A 192 -21.43 -7.32 -7.01
N ARG A 193 -22.12 -7.74 -8.07
CA ARG A 193 -22.01 -7.12 -9.39
C ARG A 193 -22.49 -5.67 -9.36
N GLU A 194 -23.58 -5.42 -8.64
CA GLU A 194 -24.15 -4.08 -8.49
C GLU A 194 -23.14 -3.10 -7.91
N LYS A 195 -22.36 -3.54 -6.90
CA LYS A 195 -21.35 -2.69 -6.29
C LYS A 195 -20.10 -2.52 -7.18
N ILE A 196 -19.76 -3.54 -7.98
CA ILE A 196 -18.71 -3.42 -9.01
C ILE A 196 -19.11 -2.38 -10.06
N ASP A 197 -20.34 -2.48 -10.58
CA ASP A 197 -20.87 -1.55 -11.59
C ASP A 197 -20.95 -0.11 -11.03
N GLU A 198 -21.34 0.06 -9.75
CA GLU A 198 -21.34 1.36 -9.07
C GLU A 198 -19.93 1.97 -9.02
N VAL A 199 -18.93 1.22 -8.56
CA VAL A 199 -17.54 1.70 -8.45
C VAL A 199 -16.97 2.06 -9.81
N LEU A 200 -17.22 1.27 -10.85
CA LEU A 200 -16.80 1.61 -12.22
C LEU A 200 -17.48 2.89 -12.73
N ASN A 201 -18.78 3.08 -12.43
CA ASN A 201 -19.52 4.30 -12.77
C ASN A 201 -19.03 5.53 -12.00
N ASP A 202 -18.44 5.35 -10.81
CA ASP A 202 -17.80 6.42 -10.03
C ASP A 202 -16.44 6.88 -10.62
N GLY A 203 -16.02 6.27 -11.74
CA GLY A 203 -14.87 6.68 -12.53
C GLY A 203 -13.56 5.95 -12.20
N PHE A 204 -13.64 4.78 -11.59
CA PHE A 204 -12.49 3.88 -11.47
C PHE A 204 -12.38 3.03 -12.74
N GLU A 205 -11.18 2.94 -13.31
CA GLU A 205 -10.95 2.19 -14.54
C GLU A 205 -10.89 0.68 -14.31
N PHE A 206 -10.50 0.26 -13.11
CA PHE A 206 -10.37 -1.13 -12.73
C PHE A 206 -10.83 -1.38 -11.29
N VAL A 207 -11.22 -2.63 -11.03
CA VAL A 207 -11.55 -3.13 -9.67
C VAL A 207 -10.80 -4.44 -9.42
N SER A 208 -10.49 -4.73 -8.14
CA SER A 208 -9.79 -5.94 -7.71
C SER A 208 -10.39 -6.49 -6.40
#